data_5c444863c6320ded3ef36b8183f70687
#
_entry.id   5c444863c6320ded3ef36b8183f70687
#
_cell.length_a   1.000
_cell.length_b   1.000
_cell.length_c   1.000
_cell.angle_alpha   90.00
_cell.angle_beta   90.00
_cell.angle_gamma   90.00
#
_symmetry.space_group_name_H-M   'P 1'
#
loop_
_entity.id
_entity.type
_entity.pdbx_description
1 polymer ?
#
loop_
_entity_poly.entity_id
_entity_poly.type
_entity_poly.pdbx_seq_one_letter_code
_entity_poly.pdbx_strand_id
1 'polypeptide(L)'
;MRIVRLANFVSARSGGLRTALRYLGEGYQRAGHEAVLIIPGRRYSDETTEQGRVITLPGTALPRTGGHRVVAGRSELTRLLDGLEPDRIEVSDRSTLRWTGRWARQRGIGSMMVSHESLAGLLGVWGMPARVSLADRLNRRTAQMFDQIVCTTAFAAAEFRRLGVPNLVEVPLGVDLQQFHPGAADPAVRARYARPDETLIVYCSRLSADKRPELAVDTVATLRGGKWPAVLAVAGDGSRRAALAYRSARLPVRFAGHIADRSAVAALLASADVVVAPGPVETFGLAALEALACGTPVVVNRASALPEVVGDAGVAMPGTAEAFADGVRQILERPE
;
A
#
# COMPACT_ATOMS: atom_id res chain seq x y z
N MET A 1 13.19 -8.80 -22.88
CA MET A 1 11.73 -8.81 -23.13
C MET A 1 11.18 -7.42 -22.84
N ARG A 2 10.18 -7.00 -23.59
CA ARG A 2 9.40 -5.79 -23.27
C ARG A 2 8.22 -6.15 -22.40
N ILE A 3 8.21 -5.62 -21.17
CA ILE A 3 7.14 -5.84 -20.18
C ILE A 3 6.33 -4.55 -20.07
N VAL A 4 5.09 -4.56 -20.56
CA VAL A 4 4.19 -3.43 -20.45
C VAL A 4 3.27 -3.60 -19.25
N ARG A 5 3.33 -2.63 -18.34
CA ARG A 5 2.63 -2.62 -17.06
C ARG A 5 1.52 -1.57 -17.09
N LEU A 6 0.36 -1.95 -16.63
CA LEU A 6 -0.86 -1.15 -16.66
C LEU A 6 -1.42 -0.96 -15.26
N ALA A 7 -1.59 0.27 -14.83
CA ALA A 7 -2.17 0.55 -13.52
C ALA A 7 -3.12 1.74 -13.57
N ASN A 8 -4.35 1.56 -13.12
CA ASN A 8 -5.28 2.63 -12.78
C ASN A 8 -5.22 2.93 -11.28
N PHE A 9 -5.94 3.94 -10.83
CA PHE A 9 -5.99 4.39 -9.44
C PHE A 9 -4.64 4.86 -8.88
N VAL A 10 -3.68 5.15 -9.74
CA VAL A 10 -2.39 5.74 -9.36
C VAL A 10 -2.52 7.27 -9.35
N SER A 11 -2.09 7.90 -8.29
CA SER A 11 -2.02 9.36 -8.16
C SER A 11 -0.66 9.79 -7.62
N ALA A 12 -0.33 11.07 -7.71
CA ALA A 12 0.91 11.61 -7.14
C ALA A 12 1.01 11.38 -5.62
N ARG A 13 -0.13 11.18 -4.94
CA ARG A 13 -0.24 10.90 -3.51
C ARG A 13 -0.49 9.44 -3.18
N SER A 14 -0.51 8.53 -4.18
CA SER A 14 -0.61 7.09 -3.93
C SER A 14 0.66 6.58 -3.26
N GLY A 15 0.53 5.97 -2.08
CA GLY A 15 1.64 5.38 -1.34
C GLY A 15 2.06 4.01 -1.91
N GLY A 16 1.64 2.91 -1.26
CA GLY A 16 2.12 1.55 -1.53
C GLY A 16 2.07 1.10 -2.98
N LEU A 17 0.94 1.31 -3.70
CA LEU A 17 0.84 0.91 -5.11
C LEU A 17 1.91 1.59 -5.99
N ARG A 18 2.10 2.91 -5.85
CA ARG A 18 3.11 3.64 -6.62
C ARG A 18 4.52 3.16 -6.30
N THR A 19 4.81 2.91 -5.03
CA THR A 19 6.10 2.36 -4.57
C THR A 19 6.32 0.97 -5.15
N ALA A 20 5.33 0.07 -5.08
CA ALA A 20 5.41 -1.27 -5.66
C ALA A 20 5.65 -1.22 -7.18
N LEU A 21 4.89 -0.39 -7.91
CA LEU A 21 5.09 -0.21 -9.35
C LEU A 21 6.50 0.28 -9.68
N ARG A 22 7.04 1.22 -8.90
CA ARG A 22 8.41 1.70 -9.10
C ARG A 22 9.43 0.59 -8.90
N TYR A 23 9.41 -0.10 -7.79
CA TYR A 23 10.36 -1.17 -7.48
C TYR A 23 10.30 -2.34 -8.46
N LEU A 24 9.09 -2.72 -8.91
CA LEU A 24 8.93 -3.72 -9.97
C LEU A 24 9.58 -3.24 -11.28
N GLY A 25 9.39 -1.97 -11.68
CA GLY A 25 10.01 -1.43 -12.88
C GLY A 25 11.53 -1.41 -12.79
N GLU A 26 12.09 -0.90 -11.69
CA GLU A 26 13.52 -0.91 -11.43
C GLU A 26 14.09 -2.34 -11.41
N GLY A 27 13.33 -3.30 -10.85
CA GLY A 27 13.69 -4.73 -10.85
C GLY A 27 13.74 -5.32 -12.25
N TYR A 28 12.76 -5.02 -13.10
CA TYR A 28 12.76 -5.46 -14.50
C TYR A 28 13.93 -4.85 -15.29
N GLN A 29 14.22 -3.57 -15.10
CA GLN A 29 15.37 -2.91 -15.74
C GLN A 29 16.70 -3.57 -15.31
N ARG A 30 16.89 -3.83 -14.02
CA ARG A 30 18.07 -4.53 -13.52
C ARG A 30 18.20 -5.95 -14.04
N ALA A 31 17.08 -6.61 -14.33
CA ALA A 31 17.06 -7.95 -14.95
C ALA A 31 17.24 -7.91 -16.48
N GLY A 32 17.55 -6.76 -17.07
CA GLY A 32 17.78 -6.61 -18.50
C GLY A 32 16.50 -6.61 -19.36
N HIS A 33 15.36 -6.27 -18.77
CA HIS A 33 14.08 -6.15 -19.47
C HIS A 33 13.76 -4.69 -19.76
N GLU A 34 13.07 -4.42 -20.87
CA GLU A 34 12.49 -3.12 -21.17
C GLU A 34 11.15 -2.99 -20.40
N ALA A 35 11.14 -2.17 -19.37
CA ALA A 35 9.94 -1.92 -18.58
C ALA A 35 9.21 -0.66 -19.07
N VAL A 36 7.92 -0.80 -19.41
CA VAL A 36 7.04 0.31 -19.80
C VAL A 36 5.86 0.34 -18.84
N LEU A 37 5.62 1.46 -18.17
CA LEU A 37 4.48 1.65 -17.29
C LEU A 37 3.47 2.62 -17.90
N ILE A 38 2.21 2.22 -18.01
CA ILE A 38 1.10 3.06 -18.48
C ILE A 38 0.19 3.37 -17.29
N ILE A 39 0.03 4.66 -16.99
CA ILE A 39 -0.80 5.17 -15.88
C ILE A 39 -1.71 6.31 -16.35
N PRO A 40 -2.83 6.57 -15.63
CA PRO A 40 -3.65 7.74 -15.89
C PRO A 40 -3.05 9.01 -15.30
N GLY A 41 -3.21 10.13 -16.00
CA GLY A 41 -2.85 11.46 -15.55
C GLY A 41 -3.81 12.54 -16.02
N ARG A 42 -3.42 13.78 -15.85
CA ARG A 42 -4.20 14.95 -16.36
C ARG A 42 -3.92 15.23 -17.83
N ARG A 43 -2.68 14.99 -18.26
CA ARG A 43 -2.17 15.24 -19.60
C ARG A 43 -1.33 14.05 -20.04
N TYR A 44 -1.12 13.93 -21.33
CA TYR A 44 -0.17 12.98 -21.88
C TYR A 44 1.26 13.36 -21.48
N SER A 45 2.06 12.40 -21.07
CA SER A 45 3.52 12.48 -21.01
C SER A 45 4.12 11.12 -21.36
N ASP A 46 5.38 11.14 -21.79
CA ASP A 46 6.17 9.97 -22.15
C ASP A 46 7.60 10.22 -21.70
N GLU A 47 7.99 9.61 -20.60
CA GLU A 47 9.23 9.93 -19.88
C GLU A 47 10.02 8.65 -19.60
N THR A 48 11.34 8.70 -19.75
CA THR A 48 12.24 7.63 -19.31
C THR A 48 12.75 7.93 -17.90
N THR A 49 12.59 6.98 -17.00
CA THR A 49 12.96 7.08 -15.60
C THR A 49 13.75 5.85 -15.17
N GLU A 50 14.21 5.78 -13.92
CA GLU A 50 14.90 4.61 -13.35
C GLU A 50 14.04 3.35 -13.35
N GLN A 51 12.71 3.48 -13.28
CA GLN A 51 11.77 2.37 -13.37
C GLN A 51 11.43 1.93 -14.82
N GLY A 52 12.08 2.52 -15.81
CA GLY A 52 11.80 2.36 -17.22
C GLY A 52 10.98 3.51 -17.81
N ARG A 53 10.40 3.29 -19.00
CA ARG A 53 9.55 4.26 -19.69
C ARG A 53 8.19 4.38 -19.00
N VAL A 54 7.76 5.59 -18.71
CA VAL A 54 6.47 5.90 -18.07
C VAL A 54 5.61 6.71 -19.03
N ILE A 55 4.52 6.12 -19.49
CA ILE A 55 3.54 6.76 -20.38
C ILE A 55 2.33 7.14 -19.53
N THR A 56 2.06 8.42 -19.45
CA THR A 56 0.87 8.94 -18.77
C THR A 56 -0.20 9.25 -19.83
N LEU A 57 -1.36 8.61 -19.72
CA LEU A 57 -2.50 8.89 -20.58
C LEU A 57 -3.50 9.82 -19.88
N PRO A 58 -4.16 10.74 -20.63
CA PRO A 58 -5.28 11.49 -20.08
C PRO A 58 -6.35 10.56 -19.55
N GLY A 59 -6.62 10.62 -18.24
CA GLY A 59 -7.57 9.74 -17.57
C GLY A 59 -8.77 10.50 -16.99
N THR A 60 -9.91 9.81 -16.92
CA THR A 60 -11.13 10.34 -16.30
C THR A 60 -10.95 10.41 -14.78
N ALA A 61 -11.21 11.56 -14.19
CA ALA A 61 -11.17 11.74 -12.75
C ALA A 61 -12.37 11.04 -12.09
N LEU A 62 -12.11 10.30 -11.01
CA LEU A 62 -13.17 9.66 -10.23
C LEU A 62 -13.61 10.58 -9.08
N PRO A 63 -14.90 10.89 -8.97
CA PRO A 63 -15.42 11.72 -7.88
C PRO A 63 -15.16 11.09 -6.51
N ARG A 64 -14.85 11.90 -5.50
CA ARG A 64 -14.69 11.48 -4.09
C ARG A 64 -13.59 10.45 -3.81
N THR A 65 -12.65 10.24 -4.73
CA THR A 65 -11.57 9.25 -4.58
C THR A 65 -10.20 9.86 -4.22
N GLY A 66 -10.16 11.15 -3.84
CA GLY A 66 -8.88 11.80 -3.52
C GLY A 66 -7.98 12.09 -4.73
N GLY A 67 -8.59 12.19 -5.94
CA GLY A 67 -7.89 12.54 -7.17
C GLY A 67 -7.45 11.35 -8.02
N HIS A 68 -7.92 10.16 -7.73
CA HIS A 68 -7.68 9.01 -8.60
C HIS A 68 -8.30 9.20 -9.99
N ARG A 69 -7.62 8.66 -10.97
CA ARG A 69 -8.04 8.67 -12.37
C ARG A 69 -8.00 7.26 -12.94
N VAL A 70 -8.72 7.05 -14.04
CA VAL A 70 -8.72 5.80 -14.81
C VAL A 70 -8.54 6.09 -16.29
N VAL A 71 -7.75 5.29 -16.97
CA VAL A 71 -7.70 5.25 -18.43
C VAL A 71 -8.95 4.53 -18.90
N ALA A 72 -9.86 5.27 -19.54
CA ALA A 72 -11.16 4.74 -19.98
C ALA A 72 -11.20 4.45 -21.49
N GLY A 73 -10.34 5.06 -22.28
CA GLY A 73 -10.28 4.96 -23.74
C GLY A 73 -9.72 3.61 -24.24
N ARG A 74 -10.57 2.58 -24.38
CA ARG A 74 -10.11 1.25 -24.82
C ARG A 74 -9.42 1.27 -26.17
N SER A 75 -9.94 1.98 -27.16
CA SER A 75 -9.36 2.06 -28.51
C SER A 75 -8.01 2.77 -28.54
N GLU A 76 -7.83 3.80 -27.73
CA GLU A 76 -6.54 4.49 -27.58
C GLU A 76 -5.51 3.57 -26.90
N LEU A 77 -5.89 2.94 -25.80
CA LEU A 77 -5.02 2.01 -25.07
C LEU A 77 -4.69 0.78 -25.95
N THR A 78 -5.64 0.26 -26.73
CA THR A 78 -5.37 -0.85 -27.66
C THR A 78 -4.35 -0.45 -28.72
N ARG A 79 -4.50 0.71 -29.36
CA ARG A 79 -3.53 1.20 -30.34
C ARG A 79 -2.13 1.39 -29.76
N LEU A 80 -2.07 1.91 -28.54
CA LEU A 80 -0.80 2.07 -27.83
C LEU A 80 -0.15 0.71 -27.52
N LEU A 81 -0.91 -0.24 -27.02
CA LEU A 81 -0.42 -1.60 -26.74
C LEU A 81 0.03 -2.33 -28.02
N ASP A 82 -0.73 -2.20 -29.11
CA ASP A 82 -0.36 -2.76 -30.42
C ASP A 82 0.95 -2.15 -30.95
N GLY A 83 1.14 -0.83 -30.78
CA GLY A 83 2.37 -0.15 -31.19
C GLY A 83 3.58 -0.40 -30.27
N LEU A 84 3.35 -0.80 -29.02
CA LEU A 84 4.42 -1.17 -28.09
C LEU A 84 4.91 -2.62 -28.27
N GLU A 85 4.13 -3.47 -28.91
CA GLU A 85 4.47 -4.88 -29.18
C GLU A 85 5.03 -5.60 -27.90
N PRO A 86 4.27 -5.68 -26.79
CA PRO A 86 4.76 -6.26 -25.55
C PRO A 86 4.98 -7.78 -25.65
N ASP A 87 6.06 -8.28 -25.08
CA ASP A 87 6.26 -9.72 -24.85
C ASP A 87 5.40 -10.23 -23.69
N ARG A 88 5.13 -9.33 -22.71
CA ARG A 88 4.33 -9.61 -21.51
C ARG A 88 3.55 -8.38 -21.09
N ILE A 89 2.36 -8.60 -20.51
CA ILE A 89 1.62 -7.55 -19.81
C ILE A 89 1.45 -7.88 -18.32
N GLU A 90 1.61 -6.86 -17.50
CA GLU A 90 1.31 -6.88 -16.06
C GLU A 90 0.22 -5.85 -15.77
N VAL A 91 -0.85 -6.25 -15.09
CA VAL A 91 -1.99 -5.39 -14.85
C VAL A 91 -2.26 -5.27 -13.34
N SER A 92 -2.18 -4.07 -12.81
CA SER A 92 -2.43 -3.75 -11.39
C SER A 92 -3.84 -3.19 -11.16
N ASP A 93 -4.82 -3.60 -11.97
CA ASP A 93 -6.23 -3.21 -11.85
C ASP A 93 -7.13 -4.34 -12.35
N ARG A 94 -7.82 -4.98 -11.41
CA ARG A 94 -8.75 -6.09 -11.70
C ARG A 94 -10.14 -5.65 -12.18
N SER A 95 -10.41 -4.35 -12.21
CA SER A 95 -11.74 -3.80 -12.53
C SER A 95 -11.81 -3.22 -13.93
N THR A 96 -11.19 -2.07 -14.15
CA THR A 96 -11.33 -1.30 -15.38
C THR A 96 -10.41 -1.74 -16.51
N LEU A 97 -9.24 -2.34 -16.18
CA LEU A 97 -8.26 -2.85 -17.13
C LEU A 97 -8.32 -4.37 -17.36
N ARG A 98 -9.25 -5.08 -16.72
CA ARG A 98 -9.39 -6.53 -16.84
C ARG A 98 -9.46 -7.04 -18.29
N TRP A 99 -10.05 -6.28 -19.19
CA TRP A 99 -10.20 -6.64 -20.61
C TRP A 99 -8.85 -6.83 -21.33
N THR A 100 -7.77 -6.24 -20.82
CA THR A 100 -6.43 -6.34 -21.44
C THR A 100 -5.86 -7.77 -21.35
N GLY A 101 -6.24 -8.56 -20.34
CA GLY A 101 -5.88 -9.98 -20.33
C GLY A 101 -6.47 -10.76 -21.50
N ARG A 102 -7.72 -10.48 -21.89
CA ARG A 102 -8.32 -11.06 -23.10
C ARG A 102 -7.63 -10.57 -24.37
N TRP A 103 -7.30 -9.28 -24.43
CA TRP A 103 -6.56 -8.68 -25.55
C TRP A 103 -5.20 -9.37 -25.73
N ALA A 104 -4.45 -9.61 -24.64
CA ALA A 104 -3.15 -10.29 -24.66
C ALA A 104 -3.29 -11.73 -25.16
N ARG A 105 -4.26 -12.47 -24.63
CA ARG A 105 -4.52 -13.86 -25.05
C ARG A 105 -4.80 -13.99 -26.54
N GLN A 106 -5.58 -13.06 -27.11
CA GLN A 106 -5.88 -13.04 -28.55
C GLN A 106 -4.64 -12.84 -29.44
N ARG A 107 -3.53 -12.33 -28.85
CA ARG A 107 -2.25 -12.05 -29.53
C ARG A 107 -1.12 -13.02 -29.13
N GLY A 108 -1.42 -14.02 -28.32
CA GLY A 108 -0.41 -14.94 -27.79
C GLY A 108 0.58 -14.30 -26.82
N ILE A 109 0.23 -13.15 -26.22
CA ILE A 109 1.06 -12.42 -25.27
C ILE A 109 0.75 -12.91 -23.85
N GLY A 110 1.80 -13.28 -23.09
CA GLY A 110 1.62 -13.68 -21.70
C GLY A 110 1.15 -12.54 -20.81
N SER A 111 0.24 -12.87 -19.89
CA SER A 111 -0.45 -11.87 -19.08
C SER A 111 -0.56 -12.24 -17.61
N MET A 112 -0.30 -11.25 -16.72
CA MET A 112 -0.54 -11.40 -15.29
C MET A 112 -1.36 -10.26 -14.73
N MET A 113 -2.19 -10.54 -13.71
CA MET A 113 -2.85 -9.54 -12.89
C MET A 113 -2.29 -9.59 -11.49
N VAL A 114 -1.75 -8.44 -11.02
CA VAL A 114 -1.23 -8.29 -9.66
C VAL A 114 -2.33 -7.73 -8.76
N SER A 115 -2.69 -8.49 -7.74
CA SER A 115 -3.75 -8.13 -6.78
C SER A 115 -3.17 -7.30 -5.63
N HIS A 116 -3.32 -5.98 -5.70
CA HIS A 116 -2.91 -5.06 -4.63
C HIS A 116 -4.00 -4.76 -3.61
N GLU A 117 -5.21 -5.29 -3.79
CA GLU A 117 -6.38 -4.98 -2.97
C GLU A 117 -7.24 -6.23 -2.76
N SER A 118 -7.95 -6.29 -1.63
CA SER A 118 -9.05 -7.25 -1.42
C SER A 118 -10.38 -6.59 -1.78
N LEU A 119 -11.10 -7.13 -2.78
CA LEU A 119 -12.43 -6.62 -3.13
C LEU A 119 -13.44 -6.84 -2.01
N ALA A 120 -13.41 -8.01 -1.38
CA ALA A 120 -14.29 -8.33 -0.27
C ALA A 120 -14.00 -7.40 0.93
N GLY A 121 -12.71 -7.14 1.23
CA GLY A 121 -12.30 -6.22 2.28
C GLY A 121 -12.77 -4.78 2.03
N LEU A 122 -12.60 -4.26 0.81
CA LEU A 122 -13.06 -2.91 0.45
C LEU A 122 -14.57 -2.77 0.53
N LEU A 123 -15.33 -3.77 0.05
CA LEU A 123 -16.79 -3.76 0.16
C LEU A 123 -17.25 -3.77 1.61
N GLY A 124 -16.55 -4.51 2.49
CA GLY A 124 -16.81 -4.52 3.93
C GLY A 124 -16.61 -3.14 4.58
N VAL A 125 -15.51 -2.46 4.26
CA VAL A 125 -15.24 -1.09 4.75
C VAL A 125 -16.30 -0.08 4.28
N TRP A 126 -16.87 -0.29 3.10
CA TRP A 126 -17.96 0.56 2.56
C TRP A 126 -19.35 0.16 3.04
N GLY A 127 -19.45 -0.73 4.03
CA GLY A 127 -20.73 -1.16 4.60
C GLY A 127 -21.58 -2.04 3.67
N MET A 128 -20.95 -2.73 2.72
CA MET A 128 -21.61 -3.58 1.72
C MET A 128 -21.20 -5.07 1.84
N PRO A 129 -21.25 -5.70 3.03
CA PRO A 129 -20.77 -7.08 3.19
C PRO A 129 -21.59 -8.10 2.39
N ALA A 130 -22.86 -7.83 2.12
CA ALA A 130 -23.74 -8.71 1.33
C ALA A 130 -23.34 -8.86 -0.15
N ARG A 131 -22.35 -8.09 -0.63
CA ARG A 131 -21.87 -8.16 -2.02
C ARG A 131 -20.62 -9.04 -2.21
N VAL A 132 -20.31 -9.91 -1.27
CA VAL A 132 -19.21 -10.90 -1.42
C VAL A 132 -19.40 -11.74 -2.68
N SER A 133 -20.63 -12.15 -3.01
CA SER A 133 -20.94 -12.89 -4.26
C SER A 133 -20.61 -12.09 -5.52
N LEU A 134 -20.70 -10.77 -5.50
CA LEU A 134 -20.28 -9.90 -6.60
C LEU A 134 -18.74 -9.86 -6.72
N ALA A 135 -18.04 -9.71 -5.60
CA ALA A 135 -16.58 -9.79 -5.58
C ALA A 135 -16.10 -11.15 -6.12
N ASP A 136 -16.73 -12.23 -5.71
CA ASP A 136 -16.44 -13.60 -6.17
C ASP A 136 -16.63 -13.76 -7.67
N ARG A 137 -17.74 -13.25 -8.21
CA ARG A 137 -17.99 -13.28 -9.66
C ARG A 137 -16.95 -12.48 -10.42
N LEU A 138 -16.54 -11.31 -9.89
CA LEU A 138 -15.50 -10.48 -10.50
C LEU A 138 -14.15 -11.16 -10.45
N ASN A 139 -13.77 -11.76 -9.32
CA ASN A 139 -12.51 -12.48 -9.16
C ASN A 139 -12.41 -13.70 -10.08
N ARG A 140 -13.49 -14.54 -10.18
CA ARG A 140 -13.51 -15.65 -11.16
C ARG A 140 -13.33 -15.16 -12.60
N ARG A 141 -14.07 -14.12 -13.00
CA ARG A 141 -13.94 -13.55 -14.34
C ARG A 141 -12.54 -12.97 -14.60
N THR A 142 -11.91 -12.37 -13.60
CA THR A 142 -10.55 -11.85 -13.70
C THR A 142 -9.57 -13.01 -13.90
N ALA A 143 -9.65 -14.05 -13.07
CA ALA A 143 -8.80 -15.23 -13.18
C ALA A 143 -8.88 -15.92 -14.55
N GLN A 144 -10.07 -15.94 -15.15
CA GLN A 144 -10.29 -16.50 -16.50
C GLN A 144 -9.70 -15.65 -17.63
N MET A 145 -9.37 -14.37 -17.38
CA MET A 145 -8.87 -13.45 -18.41
C MET A 145 -7.35 -13.38 -18.47
N PHE A 146 -6.66 -13.70 -17.39
CA PHE A 146 -5.21 -13.64 -17.29
C PHE A 146 -4.60 -15.05 -17.19
N ASP A 147 -3.36 -15.19 -17.63
CA ASP A 147 -2.63 -16.46 -17.51
C ASP A 147 -2.20 -16.70 -16.06
N GLN A 148 -1.92 -15.64 -15.31
CA GLN A 148 -1.56 -15.71 -13.90
C GLN A 148 -2.27 -14.62 -13.08
N ILE A 149 -2.65 -14.99 -11.86
CA ILE A 149 -3.09 -14.07 -10.81
C ILE A 149 -2.01 -14.06 -9.75
N VAL A 150 -1.35 -12.92 -9.57
CA VAL A 150 -0.30 -12.74 -8.56
C VAL A 150 -0.88 -12.05 -7.33
N CYS A 151 -0.74 -12.68 -6.18
CA CYS A 151 -1.06 -12.10 -4.88
C CYS A 151 0.20 -11.92 -4.06
N THR A 152 0.25 -10.88 -3.25
CA THR A 152 1.45 -10.53 -2.48
C THR A 152 1.52 -11.20 -1.12
N THR A 153 0.45 -11.86 -0.68
CA THR A 153 0.32 -12.57 0.60
C THR A 153 -0.69 -13.70 0.49
N ALA A 154 -0.60 -14.68 1.39
CA ALA A 154 -1.62 -15.73 1.53
C ALA A 154 -2.99 -15.14 1.89
N PHE A 155 -3.02 -14.05 2.68
CA PHE A 155 -4.22 -13.29 2.99
C PHE A 155 -4.88 -12.73 1.71
N ALA A 156 -4.12 -12.07 0.84
CA ALA A 156 -4.62 -11.57 -0.43
C ALA A 156 -5.05 -12.69 -1.39
N ALA A 157 -4.36 -13.83 -1.34
CA ALA A 157 -4.66 -15.01 -2.14
C ALA A 157 -5.94 -15.74 -1.69
N ALA A 158 -6.34 -15.62 -0.43
CA ALA A 158 -7.46 -16.36 0.15
C ALA A 158 -8.79 -16.17 -0.61
N GLU A 159 -9.06 -14.96 -1.12
CA GLU A 159 -10.28 -14.70 -1.91
C GLU A 159 -10.29 -15.43 -3.27
N PHE A 160 -9.12 -15.73 -3.85
CA PHE A 160 -8.98 -16.53 -5.08
C PHE A 160 -8.93 -18.03 -4.79
N ARG A 161 -8.20 -18.45 -3.74
CA ARG A 161 -8.16 -19.86 -3.30
C ARG A 161 -9.53 -20.41 -2.98
N ARG A 162 -10.35 -19.64 -2.27
CA ARG A 162 -11.75 -19.99 -1.95
C ARG A 162 -12.60 -20.23 -3.20
N LEU A 163 -12.22 -19.65 -4.34
CA LEU A 163 -12.92 -19.80 -5.62
C LEU A 163 -12.35 -20.94 -6.48
N GLY A 164 -11.32 -21.64 -6.01
CA GLY A 164 -10.65 -22.71 -6.76
C GLY A 164 -9.91 -22.21 -8.01
N VAL A 165 -9.36 -20.99 -7.97
CA VAL A 165 -8.62 -20.38 -9.09
C VAL A 165 -7.31 -21.16 -9.32
N PRO A 166 -7.09 -21.78 -10.51
CA PRO A 166 -5.96 -22.67 -10.73
C PRO A 166 -4.65 -21.96 -11.08
N ASN A 167 -4.72 -20.71 -11.53
CA ASN A 167 -3.58 -19.93 -12.02
C ASN A 167 -3.10 -18.88 -11.01
N LEU A 168 -3.24 -19.18 -9.71
CA LEU A 168 -2.84 -18.34 -8.61
C LEU A 168 -1.36 -18.53 -8.26
N VAL A 169 -0.61 -17.44 -8.13
CA VAL A 169 0.79 -17.41 -7.72
C VAL A 169 0.95 -16.41 -6.58
N GLU A 170 1.75 -16.74 -5.58
CA GLU A 170 2.09 -15.83 -4.49
C GLU A 170 3.52 -15.33 -4.65
N VAL A 171 3.66 -14.02 -4.72
CA VAL A 171 4.96 -13.32 -4.83
C VAL A 171 4.94 -12.14 -3.86
N PRO A 172 5.63 -12.24 -2.73
CA PRO A 172 5.69 -11.15 -1.77
C PRO A 172 6.42 -9.94 -2.34
N LEU A 173 6.03 -8.75 -1.90
CA LEU A 173 6.79 -7.55 -2.18
C LEU A 173 8.03 -7.50 -1.28
N GLY A 174 9.05 -6.79 -1.74
CA GLY A 174 10.28 -6.53 -0.98
C GLY A 174 10.35 -5.10 -0.45
N VAL A 175 11.47 -4.81 0.21
CA VAL A 175 11.85 -3.49 0.69
C VAL A 175 13.30 -3.20 0.29
N ASP A 176 13.60 -1.94 0.02
CA ASP A 176 14.96 -1.48 -0.28
C ASP A 176 15.76 -1.33 1.03
N LEU A 177 16.61 -2.31 1.33
CA LEU A 177 17.45 -2.32 2.53
C LEU A 177 18.62 -1.31 2.48
N GLN A 178 18.93 -0.74 1.32
CA GLN A 178 19.90 0.35 1.22
C GLN A 178 19.29 1.68 1.66
N GLN A 179 17.99 1.84 1.46
CA GLN A 179 17.23 3.03 1.84
C GLN A 179 16.61 2.91 3.24
N PHE A 180 16.07 1.73 3.57
CA PHE A 180 15.41 1.45 4.86
C PHE A 180 16.31 0.54 5.69
N HIS A 181 17.01 1.13 6.66
CA HIS A 181 17.92 0.42 7.57
C HIS A 181 18.02 1.18 8.89
N PRO A 182 18.45 0.55 9.99
CA PRO A 182 18.51 1.19 11.30
C PRO A 182 19.41 2.44 11.35
N GLY A 183 20.48 2.45 10.54
CA GLY A 183 21.38 3.61 10.42
C GLY A 183 20.77 4.85 9.77
N ALA A 184 19.53 4.79 9.27
CA ALA A 184 18.77 5.96 8.80
C ALA A 184 18.21 6.81 9.95
N ALA A 185 18.30 6.35 11.20
CA ALA A 185 17.84 7.09 12.38
C ALA A 185 18.55 8.44 12.50
N ASP A 186 17.77 9.49 12.77
CA ASP A 186 18.26 10.86 12.92
C ASP A 186 17.73 11.49 14.22
N PRO A 187 18.61 11.81 15.20
CA PRO A 187 18.21 12.46 16.45
C PRO A 187 17.45 13.79 16.23
N ALA A 188 17.77 14.53 15.16
CA ALA A 188 17.08 15.78 14.85
C ALA A 188 15.67 15.53 14.35
N VAL A 189 15.44 14.45 13.61
CA VAL A 189 14.09 14.00 13.20
C VAL A 189 13.30 13.58 14.44
N ARG A 190 13.89 12.77 15.34
CA ARG A 190 13.24 12.39 16.61
C ARG A 190 12.86 13.60 17.46
N ALA A 191 13.79 14.54 17.67
CA ALA A 191 13.57 15.75 18.49
C ALA A 191 12.46 16.66 17.95
N ARG A 192 12.17 16.61 16.65
CA ARG A 192 11.04 17.35 16.04
C ARG A 192 9.68 16.84 16.53
N TYR A 193 9.59 15.54 16.86
CA TYR A 193 8.32 14.88 17.17
C TYR A 193 8.16 14.50 18.64
N ALA A 194 9.24 14.16 19.34
CA ALA A 194 9.18 13.68 20.70
C ALA A 194 10.30 14.27 21.56
N ARG A 195 10.04 14.43 22.84
CA ARG A 195 11.07 14.70 23.86
C ARG A 195 11.82 13.40 24.20
N PRO A 196 13.00 13.49 24.84
CA PRO A 196 13.77 12.28 25.20
C PRO A 196 13.01 11.27 26.08
N ASP A 197 12.11 11.76 26.93
CA ASP A 197 11.29 10.99 27.87
C ASP A 197 9.95 10.50 27.27
N GLU A 198 9.66 10.82 26.00
CA GLU A 198 8.43 10.43 25.33
C GLU A 198 8.63 9.26 24.36
N THR A 199 7.69 8.34 24.34
CA THR A 199 7.60 7.28 23.32
C THR A 199 7.11 7.88 22.00
N LEU A 200 7.93 7.82 20.97
CA LEU A 200 7.57 8.23 19.61
C LEU A 200 6.87 7.09 18.88
N ILE A 201 5.56 7.22 18.72
CA ILE A 201 4.76 6.32 17.91
C ILE A 201 4.59 6.96 16.51
N VAL A 202 4.80 6.19 15.46
CA VAL A 202 4.62 6.67 14.08
C VAL A 202 3.45 5.94 13.41
N TYR A 203 2.58 6.70 12.77
CA TYR A 203 1.62 6.22 11.79
C TYR A 203 2.08 6.70 10.41
N CYS A 204 2.35 5.79 9.48
CA CYS A 204 2.83 6.11 8.13
C CYS A 204 1.94 5.47 7.06
N SER A 205 0.86 6.15 6.68
CA SER A 205 -0.07 5.69 5.64
C SER A 205 -1.01 6.81 5.19
N ARG A 206 -1.84 6.53 4.15
CA ARG A 206 -2.91 7.43 3.73
C ARG A 206 -3.91 7.68 4.87
N LEU A 207 -4.43 8.91 4.96
CA LEU A 207 -5.48 9.25 5.91
C LEU A 207 -6.87 8.96 5.30
N SER A 208 -7.19 7.67 5.15
CA SER A 208 -8.43 7.16 4.55
C SER A 208 -9.13 6.17 5.49
N ALA A 209 -10.42 5.90 5.26
CA ALA A 209 -11.22 5.06 6.15
C ALA A 209 -10.71 3.62 6.26
N ASP A 210 -10.19 3.06 5.16
CA ASP A 210 -9.61 1.72 5.09
C ASP A 210 -8.33 1.58 5.92
N LYS A 211 -7.61 2.69 6.19
CA LYS A 211 -6.36 2.73 6.98
C LYS A 211 -6.59 3.06 8.46
N ARG A 212 -7.78 3.44 8.86
CA ARG A 212 -8.19 3.74 10.23
C ARG A 212 -7.21 4.62 11.03
N PRO A 213 -6.82 5.81 10.52
CA PRO A 213 -5.86 6.68 11.23
C PRO A 213 -6.38 7.16 12.58
N GLU A 214 -7.70 7.22 12.78
CA GLU A 214 -8.34 7.52 14.05
C GLU A 214 -7.94 6.56 15.16
N LEU A 215 -7.74 5.28 14.83
CA LEU A 215 -7.33 4.28 15.82
C LEU A 215 -5.92 4.56 16.35
N ALA A 216 -5.00 5.08 15.53
CA ALA A 216 -3.68 5.49 16.01
C ALA A 216 -3.76 6.66 17.01
N VAL A 217 -4.66 7.61 16.78
CA VAL A 217 -4.92 8.73 17.71
C VAL A 217 -5.49 8.21 19.02
N ASP A 218 -6.48 7.31 18.96
CA ASP A 218 -7.13 6.73 20.13
C ASP A 218 -6.15 5.87 20.95
N THR A 219 -5.24 5.16 20.29
CA THR A 219 -4.15 4.42 20.95
C THR A 219 -3.30 5.33 21.83
N VAL A 220 -2.89 6.50 21.30
CA VAL A 220 -2.14 7.48 22.10
C VAL A 220 -2.98 8.05 23.24
N ALA A 221 -4.26 8.33 23.02
CA ALA A 221 -5.16 8.78 24.08
C ALA A 221 -5.25 7.74 25.22
N THR A 222 -5.38 6.46 24.89
CA THR A 222 -5.42 5.35 25.85
C THR A 222 -4.11 5.22 26.63
N LEU A 223 -2.95 5.28 25.95
CA LEU A 223 -1.63 5.25 26.61
C LEU A 223 -1.48 6.40 27.61
N ARG A 224 -1.82 7.62 27.20
CA ARG A 224 -1.71 8.79 28.08
C ARG A 224 -2.71 8.78 29.22
N GLY A 225 -3.91 8.25 29.02
CA GLY A 225 -4.87 7.97 30.11
C GLY A 225 -4.29 7.04 31.17
N GLY A 226 -3.46 6.09 30.78
CA GLY A 226 -2.64 5.23 31.67
C GLY A 226 -1.32 5.86 32.12
N LYS A 227 -1.12 7.18 31.94
CA LYS A 227 0.10 7.96 32.28
C LYS A 227 1.37 7.58 31.52
N TRP A 228 1.26 6.87 30.41
CA TRP A 228 2.40 6.57 29.54
C TRP A 228 2.73 7.79 28.67
N PRO A 229 3.96 8.30 28.66
CA PRO A 229 4.33 9.51 27.93
C PRO A 229 4.50 9.23 26.43
N ALA A 230 3.40 9.04 25.68
CA ALA A 230 3.40 8.75 24.25
C ALA A 230 3.06 9.99 23.41
N VAL A 231 3.67 10.11 22.25
CA VAL A 231 3.38 11.10 21.21
C VAL A 231 3.20 10.38 19.86
N LEU A 232 2.31 10.89 19.00
CA LEU A 232 2.05 10.35 17.67
C LEU A 232 2.57 11.28 16.59
N ALA A 233 3.47 10.80 15.73
CA ALA A 233 3.78 11.42 14.45
C ALA A 233 2.94 10.79 13.35
N VAL A 234 2.19 11.60 12.61
CA VAL A 234 1.32 11.17 11.51
C VAL A 234 1.95 11.57 10.18
N ALA A 235 2.55 10.61 9.50
CA ALA A 235 3.09 10.77 8.15
C ALA A 235 2.06 10.27 7.13
N GLY A 236 1.52 11.19 6.35
CA GLY A 236 0.49 10.93 5.33
C GLY A 236 -0.51 12.07 5.19
N ASP A 237 -1.32 11.95 4.15
CA ASP A 237 -2.41 12.88 3.85
C ASP A 237 -3.64 12.12 3.33
N GLY A 238 -4.79 12.74 3.34
CA GLY A 238 -6.02 12.12 2.84
C GLY A 238 -7.30 12.77 3.36
N SER A 239 -8.43 12.19 2.97
CA SER A 239 -9.76 12.73 3.27
C SER A 239 -10.10 12.84 4.76
N ARG A 240 -9.41 12.06 5.61
CA ARG A 240 -9.61 12.07 7.07
C ARG A 240 -8.77 13.12 7.80
N ARG A 241 -7.90 13.87 7.11
CA ARG A 241 -6.96 14.82 7.73
C ARG A 241 -7.62 15.84 8.66
N ALA A 242 -8.69 16.49 8.20
CA ALA A 242 -9.38 17.52 8.99
C ALA A 242 -10.07 16.92 10.24
N ALA A 243 -10.78 15.81 10.06
CA ALA A 243 -11.44 15.10 11.16
C ALA A 243 -10.43 14.60 12.20
N LEU A 244 -9.28 14.10 11.73
CA LEU A 244 -8.21 13.60 12.59
C LEU A 244 -7.57 14.75 13.41
N ALA A 245 -7.33 15.91 12.77
CA ALA A 245 -6.81 17.08 13.45
C ALA A 245 -7.77 17.57 14.56
N TYR A 246 -9.08 17.61 14.29
CA TYR A 246 -10.09 17.93 15.29
C TYR A 246 -10.10 16.93 16.45
N ARG A 247 -10.10 15.61 16.14
CA ARG A 247 -10.08 14.53 17.14
C ARG A 247 -8.86 14.60 18.06
N SER A 248 -7.72 15.01 17.53
CA SER A 248 -6.44 15.04 18.24
C SER A 248 -6.08 16.41 18.85
N ALA A 249 -6.97 17.40 18.84
CA ALA A 249 -6.67 18.78 19.23
C ALA A 249 -6.10 18.94 20.65
N ARG A 250 -6.41 18.00 21.56
CA ARG A 250 -5.91 17.99 22.96
C ARG A 250 -4.88 16.88 23.23
N LEU A 251 -4.40 16.23 22.19
CA LEU A 251 -3.46 15.11 22.29
C LEU A 251 -2.12 15.51 21.67
N PRO A 252 -1.01 14.90 22.09
CA PRO A 252 0.31 15.15 21.50
C PRO A 252 0.41 14.43 20.14
N VAL A 253 -0.30 14.93 19.14
CA VAL A 253 -0.28 14.42 17.77
C VAL A 253 0.34 15.45 16.85
N ARG A 254 1.36 15.07 16.12
CA ARG A 254 2.10 15.92 15.19
C ARG A 254 1.96 15.42 13.77
N PHE A 255 1.48 16.25 12.90
CA PHE A 255 1.22 15.89 11.51
C PHE A 255 2.40 16.29 10.62
N ALA A 256 3.12 15.32 10.08
CA ALA A 256 4.17 15.54 9.09
C ALA A 256 3.63 15.83 7.67
N GLY A 257 2.35 15.50 7.40
CA GLY A 257 1.78 15.56 6.06
C GLY A 257 2.31 14.46 5.15
N HIS A 258 2.13 14.63 3.84
CA HIS A 258 2.69 13.70 2.86
C HIS A 258 4.21 13.93 2.71
N ILE A 259 5.00 12.93 2.99
CA ILE A 259 6.45 12.96 2.82
C ILE A 259 6.76 12.32 1.46
N ALA A 260 7.22 13.11 0.51
CA ALA A 260 7.55 12.63 -0.84
C ALA A 260 8.95 11.99 -0.90
N ASP A 261 9.87 12.50 -0.12
CA ASP A 261 11.24 11.98 -0.01
C ASP A 261 11.27 10.67 0.79
N ARG A 262 11.72 9.61 0.15
CA ARG A 262 11.81 8.27 0.76
C ARG A 262 12.87 8.19 1.85
N SER A 263 13.95 8.95 1.73
CA SER A 263 14.99 9.02 2.76
C SER A 263 14.47 9.69 4.04
N ALA A 264 13.63 10.73 3.89
CA ALA A 264 12.96 11.34 5.03
C ALA A 264 11.91 10.41 5.68
N VAL A 265 11.26 9.52 4.89
CA VAL A 265 10.39 8.46 5.45
C VAL A 265 11.23 7.47 6.23
N ALA A 266 12.36 7.00 5.69
CA ALA A 266 13.26 6.07 6.36
C ALA A 266 13.79 6.66 7.67
N ALA A 267 14.24 7.92 7.67
CA ALA A 267 14.70 8.62 8.87
C ALA A 267 13.61 8.71 9.95
N LEU A 268 12.35 9.01 9.55
CA LEU A 268 11.23 9.04 10.51
C LEU A 268 10.93 7.66 11.08
N LEU A 269 10.87 6.62 10.24
CA LEU A 269 10.60 5.25 10.68
C LEU A 269 11.72 4.74 11.60
N ALA A 270 12.99 4.91 11.22
CA ALA A 270 14.14 4.48 11.99
C ALA A 270 14.31 5.26 13.34
N SER A 271 13.74 6.46 13.44
CA SER A 271 13.78 7.28 14.68
C SER A 271 12.61 7.00 15.62
N ALA A 272 11.64 6.18 15.22
CA ALA A 272 10.48 5.84 16.03
C ALA A 272 10.77 4.70 17.02
N ASP A 273 10.06 4.68 18.14
CA ASP A 273 10.08 3.55 19.08
C ASP A 273 9.14 2.43 18.63
N VAL A 274 8.00 2.79 18.03
CA VAL A 274 6.99 1.86 17.50
C VAL A 274 6.26 2.46 16.32
N VAL A 275 5.98 1.65 15.31
CA VAL A 275 5.05 2.01 14.22
C VAL A 275 3.71 1.32 14.43
N VAL A 276 2.61 2.03 14.20
CA VAL A 276 1.26 1.46 14.27
C VAL A 276 0.61 1.41 12.89
N ALA A 277 0.07 0.26 12.53
CA ALA A 277 -0.60 0.03 11.25
C ALA A 277 -2.01 -0.57 11.46
N PRO A 278 -3.01 0.28 11.78
CA PRO A 278 -4.33 -0.16 12.24
C PRO A 278 -5.32 -0.55 11.14
N GLY A 279 -4.95 -0.45 9.86
CA GLY A 279 -5.82 -0.75 8.72
C GLY A 279 -6.22 -2.23 8.66
N PRO A 280 -7.54 -2.57 8.66
CA PRO A 280 -7.98 -3.97 8.67
C PRO A 280 -7.99 -4.65 7.29
N VAL A 281 -7.76 -3.92 6.22
CA VAL A 281 -7.85 -4.43 4.84
C VAL A 281 -6.52 -4.29 4.06
N GLU A 282 -5.41 -4.15 4.78
CA GLU A 282 -4.09 -4.22 4.15
C GLU A 282 -3.86 -5.57 3.51
N THR A 283 -3.40 -5.57 2.26
CA THR A 283 -3.07 -6.79 1.50
C THR A 283 -1.58 -7.11 1.53
N PHE A 284 -0.73 -6.16 1.93
CA PHE A 284 0.69 -6.34 2.17
C PHE A 284 1.19 -5.39 3.27
N GLY A 285 1.08 -4.07 3.08
CA GLY A 285 1.49 -3.07 4.07
C GLY A 285 2.98 -2.72 4.02
N LEU A 286 3.44 -2.18 2.90
CA LEU A 286 4.85 -1.78 2.69
C LEU A 286 5.41 -0.93 3.85
N ALA A 287 4.62 -0.02 4.41
CA ALA A 287 5.10 0.84 5.50
C ALA A 287 5.47 0.06 6.78
N ALA A 288 4.79 -1.06 7.06
CA ALA A 288 5.15 -1.93 8.17
C ALA A 288 6.47 -2.67 7.88
N LEU A 289 6.63 -3.19 6.65
CA LEU A 289 7.88 -3.83 6.23
C LEU A 289 9.07 -2.84 6.21
N GLU A 290 8.83 -1.60 5.77
CA GLU A 290 9.81 -0.51 5.79
C GLU A 290 10.23 -0.15 7.22
N ALA A 291 9.28 -0.13 8.17
CA ALA A 291 9.58 0.08 9.59
C ALA A 291 10.45 -1.05 10.16
N LEU A 292 10.11 -2.31 9.89
CA LEU A 292 10.93 -3.45 10.31
C LEU A 292 12.34 -3.41 9.71
N ALA A 293 12.48 -3.03 8.44
CA ALA A 293 13.77 -2.85 7.80
C ALA A 293 14.60 -1.74 8.47
N CYS A 294 13.94 -0.72 9.03
CA CYS A 294 14.56 0.32 9.86
C CYS A 294 14.88 -0.13 11.30
N GLY A 295 14.60 -1.38 11.66
CA GLY A 295 14.76 -1.88 13.02
C GLY A 295 13.67 -1.45 13.99
N THR A 296 12.59 -0.84 13.50
CA THR A 296 11.49 -0.34 14.31
C THR A 296 10.36 -1.36 14.38
N PRO A 297 9.99 -1.85 15.58
CA PRO A 297 8.92 -2.80 15.73
C PRO A 297 7.55 -2.20 15.40
N VAL A 298 6.58 -3.07 15.06
CA VAL A 298 5.27 -2.63 14.59
C VAL A 298 4.11 -3.30 15.36
N VAL A 299 3.07 -2.51 15.64
CA VAL A 299 1.77 -3.03 16.10
C VAL A 299 0.81 -2.98 14.91
N VAL A 300 0.26 -4.13 14.55
CA VAL A 300 -0.54 -4.29 13.33
C VAL A 300 -1.95 -4.80 13.62
N ASN A 301 -2.88 -4.53 12.71
CA ASN A 301 -4.24 -5.06 12.83
C ASN A 301 -4.28 -6.54 12.46
N ARG A 302 -4.76 -7.38 13.38
CA ARG A 302 -4.92 -8.83 13.20
C ARG A 302 -5.79 -9.22 12.00
N ALA A 303 -6.75 -8.39 11.62
CA ALA A 303 -7.71 -8.66 10.55
C ALA A 303 -7.18 -8.38 9.13
N SER A 304 -5.87 -8.15 8.96
CA SER A 304 -5.22 -7.80 7.70
C SER A 304 -4.14 -8.82 7.31
N ALA A 305 -3.46 -8.60 6.19
CA ALA A 305 -2.29 -9.38 5.80
C ALA A 305 -1.05 -9.09 6.66
N LEU A 306 -1.07 -8.03 7.46
CA LEU A 306 0.12 -7.57 8.19
C LEU A 306 0.71 -8.61 9.15
N PRO A 307 -0.07 -9.46 9.87
CA PRO A 307 0.51 -10.53 10.68
C PRO A 307 1.43 -11.47 9.89
N GLU A 308 1.07 -11.77 8.64
CA GLU A 308 1.90 -12.58 7.73
C GLU A 308 3.19 -11.84 7.34
N VAL A 309 3.10 -10.53 7.10
CA VAL A 309 4.24 -9.70 6.65
C VAL A 309 5.24 -9.43 7.76
N VAL A 310 4.75 -9.20 8.99
CA VAL A 310 5.63 -8.83 10.11
C VAL A 310 6.17 -10.04 10.89
N GLY A 311 5.52 -11.20 10.78
CA GLY A 311 5.92 -12.41 11.50
C GLY A 311 6.09 -12.14 13.00
N ASP A 312 7.16 -12.68 13.58
CA ASP A 312 7.48 -12.54 15.01
C ASP A 312 8.14 -11.18 15.37
N ALA A 313 8.49 -10.37 14.36
CA ALA A 313 9.08 -9.04 14.55
C ALA A 313 8.05 -7.94 14.82
N GLY A 314 6.75 -8.27 14.87
CA GLY A 314 5.67 -7.37 15.18
C GLY A 314 4.62 -7.98 16.08
N VAL A 315 3.67 -7.18 16.52
CA VAL A 315 2.56 -7.60 17.38
C VAL A 315 1.23 -7.39 16.69
N ALA A 316 0.46 -8.48 16.53
CA ALA A 316 -0.84 -8.47 15.86
C ALA A 316 -1.99 -8.34 16.88
N MET A 317 -2.69 -7.21 16.83
CA MET A 317 -3.73 -6.86 17.81
C MET A 317 -5.12 -6.74 17.19
N PRO A 318 -6.19 -6.97 17.96
CA PRO A 318 -7.55 -6.57 17.56
C PRO A 318 -7.60 -5.07 17.24
N GLY A 319 -8.48 -4.66 16.33
CA GLY A 319 -8.62 -3.28 15.88
C GLY A 319 -9.33 -2.36 16.90
N THR A 320 -8.90 -2.34 18.14
CA THR A 320 -9.36 -1.44 19.21
C THR A 320 -8.20 -0.62 19.79
N ALA A 321 -8.50 0.53 20.37
CA ALA A 321 -7.49 1.44 20.93
C ALA A 321 -6.75 0.81 22.12
N GLU A 322 -7.47 0.11 22.97
CA GLU A 322 -6.96 -0.60 24.15
C GLU A 322 -5.96 -1.68 23.72
N ALA A 323 -6.36 -2.53 22.75
CA ALA A 323 -5.51 -3.60 22.26
C ALA A 323 -4.24 -3.06 21.59
N PHE A 324 -4.34 -1.99 20.80
CA PHE A 324 -3.16 -1.35 20.21
C PHE A 324 -2.26 -0.72 21.27
N ALA A 325 -2.82 -0.09 22.31
CA ALA A 325 -2.05 0.43 23.43
C ALA A 325 -1.33 -0.70 24.19
N ASP A 326 -1.99 -1.84 24.43
CA ASP A 326 -1.37 -3.02 25.01
C ASP A 326 -0.25 -3.59 24.14
N GLY A 327 -0.46 -3.63 22.83
CA GLY A 327 0.58 -4.03 21.87
C GLY A 327 1.81 -3.12 21.92
N VAL A 328 1.63 -1.81 22.04
CA VAL A 328 2.73 -0.85 22.23
C VAL A 328 3.48 -1.12 23.52
N ARG A 329 2.78 -1.31 24.65
CA ARG A 329 3.41 -1.66 25.93
C ARG A 329 4.18 -2.98 25.83
N GLN A 330 3.56 -4.00 25.26
CA GLN A 330 4.18 -5.31 25.07
C GLN A 330 5.51 -5.24 24.31
N ILE A 331 5.61 -4.39 23.31
CA ILE A 331 6.85 -4.18 22.54
C ILE A 331 7.91 -3.49 23.40
N LEU A 332 7.53 -2.41 24.10
CA LEU A 332 8.48 -1.56 24.83
C LEU A 332 8.91 -2.14 26.18
N GLU A 333 8.15 -3.07 26.75
CA GLU A 333 8.45 -3.76 28.00
C GLU A 333 9.23 -5.07 27.79
N ARG A 334 9.35 -5.57 26.56
CA ARG A 334 10.20 -6.73 26.26
C ARG A 334 11.66 -6.28 26.25
N PRO A 335 12.52 -6.82 27.12
CA PRO A 335 13.96 -6.78 26.85
C PRO A 335 14.21 -7.58 25.59
N GLU A 336 15.12 -7.13 24.76
CA GLU A 336 15.53 -7.65 23.44
C GLU A 336 15.45 -9.17 23.28
#